data_64e38efd1dcb5150747fb3b7ee106942
#
_entry.id   64e38efd1dcb5150747fb3b7ee106942
#
_cell.length_a   1.000
_cell.length_b   1.000
_cell.length_c   1.000
_cell.angle_alpha   90.00
_cell.angle_beta   90.00
_cell.angle_gamma   90.00
#
_symmetry.space_group_name_H-M   'P 1'
#
loop_
_entity.id
_entity.type
_entity.pdbx_description
1 polymer ?
#
loop_
_entity_poly.entity_id
_entity_poly.type
_entity_poly.pdbx_seq_one_letter_code
_entity_poly.pdbx_strand_id
1 'polypeptide(L)'
;MRIEXVFSRIEDLIGHKITGFKSISGGSIAATNQIRFENGNYAFLKTEPYSEDMFFKEANGLKEIRKTACIRVPEVLFVESDILLLEFIQEGNXDKDFFNRFGIQLANLHKKSAGKFGFKEDNYIGATPQKNSATTTETRNWCDFYYNKRLLYQYKLAESNGLVGNELKNGFLVLEARIEEILEGSEEKPTLLHGDLWSGNFLCDKDSNPCLIDPAVYYGHREADLAMTKLFGGFSDDFYSSYQREMPLPQGFDYRENIYLLYHVLNHLNLFGNSYYEQAVRLVWSYLH
;
A
#
# COMPACT_ATOMS: atom_id res chain seq x y z
N MET A 1 8.73 8.05 24.66
CA MET A 1 9.86 8.96 24.35
C MET A 1 9.38 10.39 24.40
N ARG A 2 10.17 11.30 24.98
CA ARG A 2 9.77 12.70 25.03
C ARG A 2 9.86 13.34 23.66
N ILE A 3 8.87 14.09 23.28
CA ILE A 3 8.83 14.74 21.98
C ILE A 3 9.97 15.74 21.83
N GLU A 4 10.43 16.34 22.94
CA GLU A 4 11.55 17.26 22.93
C GLU A 4 12.86 16.58 22.51
N UNK A 5 12.91 15.43 22.65
CA UNK A 5 13.96 14.74 22.31
C UNK A 5 14.02 14.55 20.94
N VAL A 6 13.03 14.19 20.51
CA VAL A 6 12.86 14.02 19.07
C VAL A 6 13.15 15.34 18.36
N PHE A 7 12.57 16.41 18.82
CA PHE A 7 12.74 17.71 18.17
C PHE A 7 14.18 18.15 18.17
N SER A 8 14.90 17.94 19.25
CA SER A 8 16.30 18.33 19.33
C SER A 8 17.13 17.60 18.25
N ARG A 9 16.88 16.30 18.08
CA ARG A 9 17.57 15.52 17.06
C ARG A 9 17.27 16.04 15.66
N ILE A 10 16.01 16.39 15.42
CA ILE A 10 15.61 16.91 14.10
C ILE A 10 16.26 18.28 13.85
N GLU A 11 16.26 19.15 14.86
CA GLU A 11 16.90 20.47 14.73
C GLU A 11 18.38 20.35 14.40
N ASP A 12 19.07 19.43 15.10
CA ASP A 12 20.50 19.22 14.84
C ASP A 12 20.74 18.77 13.42
N LEU A 13 19.86 17.93 12.91
CA LEU A 13 20.03 17.36 11.58
C LEU A 13 19.67 18.36 10.48
N ILE A 14 18.53 19.05 10.65
CA ILE A 14 18.00 19.94 9.63
C ILE A 14 18.70 21.29 9.65
N GLY A 15 19.20 21.70 10.83
CA GLY A 15 19.88 22.96 10.99
C GLY A 15 18.97 24.15 11.23
N HIS A 16 17.73 23.90 11.61
CA HIS A 16 16.74 24.97 11.89
C HIS A 16 15.94 24.60 13.13
N LYS A 17 15.61 25.59 13.93
CA LYS A 17 14.79 25.38 15.12
C LYS A 17 13.33 25.11 14.74
N ILE A 18 12.70 24.27 15.53
CA ILE A 18 11.27 23.98 15.41
C ILE A 18 10.50 25.06 16.18
N THR A 19 9.59 25.73 15.50
CA THR A 19 8.79 26.82 16.10
C THR A 19 7.36 26.42 16.37
N GLY A 20 6.92 25.27 15.89
CA GLY A 20 5.57 24.81 16.14
C GLY A 20 5.36 23.40 15.68
N PHE A 21 4.32 22.77 16.25
CA PHE A 21 3.91 21.47 15.76
C PHE A 21 2.43 21.29 16.10
N LYS A 22 1.78 20.44 15.30
CA LYS A 22 0.41 20.04 15.60
C LYS A 22 0.20 18.61 15.18
N SER A 23 -0.58 17.90 15.98
CA SER A 23 -0.95 16.53 15.69
C SER A 23 -1.84 16.48 14.44
N ILE A 24 -1.57 15.53 13.56
CA ILE A 24 -2.37 15.31 12.36
C ILE A 24 -3.09 13.98 12.55
N SER A 25 -4.43 14.01 12.52
CA SER A 25 -5.22 12.80 12.60
C SER A 25 -5.35 12.18 11.21
N GLY A 26 -5.53 10.86 11.19
CA GLY A 26 -5.68 10.13 9.93
C GLY A 26 -5.40 8.66 10.17
N GLY A 27 -5.43 7.89 9.12
CA GLY A 27 -5.33 6.45 9.20
C GLY A 27 -3.97 5.88 9.55
N SER A 28 -3.01 6.70 9.89
CA SER A 28 -1.68 6.21 10.19
C SER A 28 -1.64 5.47 11.52
N ILE A 29 -0.88 4.39 11.55
CA ILE A 29 -0.67 3.60 12.75
C ILE A 29 0.26 4.33 13.73
N ALA A 30 1.25 5.03 13.19
CA ALA A 30 2.20 5.80 14.00
C ALA A 30 1.60 7.14 14.39
N ALA A 31 2.15 7.77 15.42
CA ALA A 31 1.78 9.14 15.76
C ALA A 31 2.33 10.08 14.70
N THR A 32 1.51 11.02 14.24
CA THR A 32 1.88 11.91 13.14
C THR A 32 1.71 13.36 13.55
N ASN A 33 2.66 14.18 13.11
CA ASN A 33 2.68 15.61 13.41
C ASN A 33 3.16 16.42 12.22
N GLN A 34 2.57 17.60 12.04
CA GLN A 34 3.14 18.61 11.18
C GLN A 34 4.10 19.46 12.01
N ILE A 35 5.32 19.65 11.51
CA ILE A 35 6.33 20.46 12.18
C ILE A 35 6.57 21.72 11.35
N ARG A 36 6.69 22.86 12.03
CA ARG A 36 7.07 24.12 11.40
C ARG A 36 8.44 24.55 11.90
N PHE A 37 9.30 24.94 10.98
CA PHE A 37 10.64 25.43 11.29
C PHE A 37 10.71 26.94 11.29
N GLU A 38 11.73 27.49 11.93
CA GLU A 38 11.92 28.96 12.05
C GLU A 38 12.01 29.65 10.68
N ASN A 39 12.48 28.93 9.66
CA ASN A 39 12.57 29.47 8.31
C ASN A 39 11.24 29.45 7.55
N GLY A 40 10.16 29.03 8.21
CA GLY A 40 8.83 28.97 7.63
C GLY A 40 8.49 27.69 6.90
N ASN A 41 9.44 26.77 6.76
CA ASN A 41 9.21 25.50 6.10
C ASN A 41 8.53 24.51 7.04
N TYR A 42 7.91 23.50 6.46
CA TYR A 42 7.20 22.44 7.19
C TYR A 42 7.81 21.09 6.88
N ALA A 43 7.56 20.13 7.79
CA ALA A 43 7.86 18.72 7.57
C ALA A 43 6.76 17.89 8.22
N PHE A 44 6.68 16.64 7.80
CA PHE A 44 5.72 15.68 8.33
C PHE A 44 6.51 14.66 9.15
N LEU A 45 6.15 14.50 10.42
CA LEU A 45 6.88 13.64 11.35
C LEU A 45 6.02 12.45 11.75
N LYS A 46 6.59 11.25 11.64
CA LYS A 46 6.00 10.04 12.22
C LYS A 46 6.89 9.56 13.37
N THR A 47 6.25 9.18 14.49
CA THR A 47 6.93 8.61 15.65
C THR A 47 6.10 7.43 16.15
N GLU A 48 6.63 6.71 17.13
CA GLU A 48 5.95 5.59 17.79
C GLU A 48 5.60 4.48 16.79
N PRO A 49 6.61 3.88 16.16
CA PRO A 49 6.34 2.79 15.20
C PRO A 49 5.99 1.50 15.94
N TYR A 50 5.37 0.56 15.22
CA TYR A 50 5.06 -0.76 15.78
C TYR A 50 6.30 -1.63 15.98
N SER A 51 7.33 -1.41 15.19
CA SER A 51 8.55 -2.21 15.28
C SER A 51 9.76 -1.35 14.95
N GLU A 52 10.94 -1.85 15.28
CA GLU A 52 12.17 -1.09 15.10
C GLU A 52 12.49 -0.81 13.64
N ASP A 53 12.03 -1.66 12.71
CA ASP A 53 12.39 -1.49 11.31
C ASP A 53 11.27 -0.88 10.47
N MET A 54 10.12 -0.58 11.06
CA MET A 54 8.95 -0.13 10.31
C MET A 54 9.22 1.12 9.49
N PHE A 55 9.86 2.12 10.11
CA PHE A 55 10.13 3.38 9.41
C PHE A 55 11.18 3.21 8.32
N PHE A 56 12.16 2.35 8.53
CA PHE A 56 13.14 2.06 7.48
C PHE A 56 12.45 1.43 6.27
N LYS A 57 11.51 0.52 6.52
CA LYS A 57 10.77 -0.13 5.42
C LYS A 57 9.91 0.87 4.66
N GLU A 58 9.21 1.74 5.38
CA GLU A 58 8.41 2.76 4.71
C GLU A 58 9.30 3.70 3.90
N ALA A 59 10.42 4.14 4.46
CA ALA A 59 11.35 5.01 3.75
C ALA A 59 11.84 4.34 2.48
N ASN A 60 12.19 3.05 2.56
CA ASN A 60 12.67 2.32 1.39
C ASN A 60 11.60 2.21 0.32
N GLY A 61 10.34 2.01 0.73
CA GLY A 61 9.24 1.96 -0.23
C GLY A 61 9.02 3.28 -0.94
N LEU A 62 9.04 4.38 -0.17
CA LEU A 62 8.91 5.71 -0.76
C LEU A 62 10.04 5.99 -1.76
N LYS A 63 11.26 5.62 -1.39
CA LYS A 63 12.43 5.81 -2.26
C LYS A 63 12.31 4.98 -3.53
N GLU A 64 11.78 3.76 -3.43
CA GLU A 64 11.60 2.90 -4.60
C GLU A 64 10.65 3.54 -5.61
N ILE A 65 9.54 4.09 -5.13
CA ILE A 65 8.59 4.77 -6.02
C ILE A 65 9.23 6.05 -6.56
N ARG A 66 9.86 6.84 -5.71
CA ARG A 66 10.42 8.14 -6.09
C ARG A 66 11.45 8.00 -7.21
N LYS A 67 12.29 6.98 -7.18
CA LYS A 67 13.34 6.86 -8.20
C LYS A 67 12.78 6.57 -9.59
N THR A 68 11.50 6.15 -9.70
CA THR A 68 10.88 5.96 -11.02
C THR A 68 10.51 7.28 -11.68
N ALA A 69 10.35 8.35 -10.90
CA ALA A 69 9.92 9.66 -11.37
C ALA A 69 8.56 9.64 -12.10
N CYS A 70 7.72 8.64 -11.83
CA CYS A 70 6.44 8.49 -12.51
C CYS A 70 5.30 9.20 -11.79
N ILE A 71 5.36 9.24 -10.46
CA ILE A 71 4.28 9.79 -9.66
C ILE A 71 4.92 10.31 -8.37
N ARG A 72 4.35 11.40 -7.84
CA ARG A 72 4.92 12.04 -6.66
C ARG A 72 4.72 11.20 -5.42
N VAL A 73 5.73 11.16 -4.57
CA VAL A 73 5.66 10.71 -3.18
C VAL A 73 6.43 11.71 -2.32
N PRO A 74 6.17 11.78 -1.01
CA PRO A 74 6.97 12.67 -0.16
C PRO A 74 8.43 12.25 -0.17
N GLU A 75 9.32 13.22 -0.18
CA GLU A 75 10.75 12.96 -0.04
C GLU A 75 11.03 12.53 1.41
N VAL A 76 11.90 11.53 1.56
CA VAL A 76 12.37 11.11 2.88
C VAL A 76 13.49 12.06 3.29
N LEU A 77 13.24 12.86 4.33
CA LEU A 77 14.23 13.80 4.81
C LEU A 77 15.16 13.16 5.83
N PHE A 78 14.65 12.21 6.63
CA PHE A 78 15.44 11.59 7.69
C PHE A 78 14.70 10.35 8.19
N VAL A 79 15.44 9.27 8.49
CA VAL A 79 14.83 8.08 9.05
C VAL A 79 15.77 7.44 10.08
N GLU A 80 15.18 7.07 11.21
CA GLU A 80 15.80 6.22 12.23
C GLU A 80 14.73 5.24 12.72
N SER A 81 15.12 4.39 13.66
CA SER A 81 14.16 3.36 14.11
C SER A 81 12.91 3.97 14.73
N ASP A 82 12.98 5.15 15.31
CA ASP A 82 11.87 5.77 16.03
C ASP A 82 11.37 7.07 15.41
N ILE A 83 11.98 7.51 14.30
CA ILE A 83 11.64 8.77 13.63
C ILE A 83 11.60 8.54 12.13
N LEU A 84 10.54 9.03 11.48
CA LEU A 84 10.51 9.17 10.03
C LEU A 84 10.07 10.60 9.74
N LEU A 85 10.96 11.36 9.13
CA LEU A 85 10.70 12.76 8.78
C LEU A 85 10.56 12.85 7.27
N LEU A 86 9.43 13.35 6.81
CA LEU A 86 9.09 13.40 5.40
C LEU A 86 8.82 14.85 4.98
N GLU A 87 8.97 15.09 3.69
CA GLU A 87 8.47 16.30 3.08
C GLU A 87 7.00 16.50 3.45
N PHE A 88 6.64 17.72 3.82
CA PHE A 88 5.23 18.02 4.06
C PHE A 88 4.58 18.35 2.72
N ILE A 89 3.51 17.66 2.38
CA ILE A 89 2.78 17.91 1.13
C ILE A 89 1.65 18.87 1.43
N GLN A 90 1.75 20.07 0.89
CA GLN A 90 0.66 21.03 1.00
C GLN A 90 -0.47 20.58 0.08
N GLU A 91 -1.65 20.36 0.66
CA GLU A 91 -2.80 19.88 -0.12
C GLU A 91 -3.48 21.01 -0.85
N GLY A 92 -4.06 20.66 -2.02
CA GLY A 92 -4.85 21.55 -2.83
C GLY A 92 -6.13 20.85 -3.27
N ASN A 93 -6.74 21.43 -4.27
CA ASN A 93 -8.02 20.92 -4.74
C ASN A 93 -7.89 20.20 -6.07
N UNK A 94 -8.46 19.11 -6.36
CA UNK A 94 -8.41 18.36 -7.39
C UNK A 94 -8.93 19.15 -8.44
N ASP A 95 -8.42 19.54 -9.45
CA ASP A 95 -8.98 20.17 -10.64
C ASP A 95 -9.67 19.11 -11.50
N LYS A 96 -10.24 19.56 -12.62
CA LYS A 96 -11.06 18.64 -13.45
C LYS A 96 -10.24 17.52 -14.07
N ASP A 97 -8.94 17.69 -14.21
CA ASP A 97 -8.07 16.70 -14.84
C ASP A 97 -7.28 15.85 -13.84
N PHE A 98 -7.50 16.03 -12.55
CA PHE A 98 -6.72 15.35 -11.52
C PHE A 98 -6.71 13.83 -11.70
N PHE A 99 -7.89 13.23 -11.81
CA PHE A 99 -7.95 11.77 -11.91
C PHE A 99 -7.48 11.26 -13.26
N ASN A 100 -7.61 12.06 -14.30
CA ASN A 100 -7.03 11.69 -15.59
C ASN A 100 -5.50 11.63 -15.48
N ARG A 101 -4.88 12.64 -14.87
CA ARG A 101 -3.43 12.59 -14.61
C ARG A 101 -3.03 11.43 -13.73
N PHE A 102 -3.83 11.16 -12.68
CA PHE A 102 -3.53 10.10 -11.75
C PHE A 102 -3.50 8.75 -12.46
N GLY A 103 -4.51 8.48 -13.28
CA GLY A 103 -4.53 7.22 -14.02
C GLY A 103 -3.32 7.04 -14.93
N ILE A 104 -2.93 8.12 -15.62
CA ILE A 104 -1.76 8.07 -16.50
C ILE A 104 -0.49 7.82 -15.69
N GLN A 105 -0.31 8.54 -14.59
CA GLN A 105 0.90 8.42 -13.79
C GLN A 105 1.00 7.05 -13.12
N LEU A 106 -0.12 6.53 -12.63
CA LEU A 106 -0.10 5.19 -12.06
C LEU A 106 0.22 4.13 -13.12
N ALA A 107 -0.35 4.28 -14.32
CA ALA A 107 -0.03 3.37 -15.41
C ALA A 107 1.46 3.41 -15.72
N ASN A 108 2.06 4.60 -15.72
CA ASN A 108 3.50 4.71 -15.96
C ASN A 108 4.31 4.05 -14.85
N LEU A 109 3.88 4.17 -13.60
CA LEU A 109 4.52 3.44 -12.50
C LEU A 109 4.42 1.94 -12.74
N HIS A 110 3.27 1.46 -13.16
CA HIS A 110 3.05 0.03 -13.40
C HIS A 110 3.76 -0.50 -14.64
N LYS A 111 4.42 0.38 -15.41
CA LYS A 111 5.31 -0.07 -16.49
C LYS A 111 6.72 -0.35 -16.00
N LYS A 112 7.04 0.05 -14.76
CA LYS A 112 8.38 -0.18 -14.18
C LYS A 112 8.45 -1.62 -13.71
N SER A 113 9.21 -2.43 -14.41
CA SER A 113 9.25 -3.85 -14.19
C SER A 113 10.56 -4.27 -13.53
N ALA A 114 10.48 -5.39 -12.81
CA ALA A 114 11.66 -6.12 -12.33
C ALA A 114 11.60 -7.53 -12.88
N GLY A 115 12.65 -8.28 -12.69
CA GLY A 115 12.68 -9.65 -13.19
C GLY A 115 12.00 -10.66 -12.29
N LYS A 116 11.57 -10.25 -11.10
CA LYS A 116 11.06 -11.18 -10.09
C LYS A 116 9.89 -10.59 -9.34
N PHE A 117 8.94 -11.43 -8.93
CA PHE A 117 7.92 -11.04 -7.97
C PHE A 117 8.53 -10.93 -6.57
N GLY A 118 7.98 -10.01 -5.77
CA GLY A 118 8.45 -9.79 -4.42
C GLY A 118 9.25 -8.51 -4.32
N PHE A 119 10.11 -8.44 -3.30
CA PHE A 119 10.91 -7.25 -3.08
C PHE A 119 12.19 -7.67 -2.36
N LYS A 120 13.19 -6.80 -2.36
CA LYS A 120 14.49 -7.09 -1.73
C LYS A 120 14.37 -7.32 -0.23
N GLU A 121 13.26 -6.93 0.38
CA GLU A 121 13.04 -7.07 1.82
C GLU A 121 11.54 -7.21 2.10
N ASP A 122 11.22 -7.85 3.22
CA ASP A 122 9.85 -7.83 3.75
C ASP A 122 9.55 -6.42 4.26
N ASN A 123 8.27 -6.05 4.26
CA ASN A 123 7.85 -4.76 4.80
C ASN A 123 6.54 -4.92 5.56
N TYR A 124 5.70 -3.89 5.57
CA TYR A 124 4.47 -3.91 6.36
C TYR A 124 3.31 -3.38 5.54
N ILE A 125 2.13 -3.93 5.81
CA ILE A 125 0.88 -3.34 5.37
C ILE A 125 0.07 -3.03 6.63
N GLY A 126 -0.04 -1.73 6.94
CA GLY A 126 -0.46 -1.34 8.28
C GLY A 126 0.56 -1.85 9.29
N ALA A 127 0.11 -2.51 10.34
CA ALA A 127 0.99 -3.11 11.35
C ALA A 127 1.37 -4.55 11.01
N THR A 128 0.86 -5.10 9.93
CA THR A 128 1.05 -6.51 9.60
C THR A 128 2.30 -6.69 8.75
N PRO A 129 3.18 -7.62 9.11
CA PRO A 129 4.30 -7.94 8.21
C PRO A 129 3.80 -8.39 6.85
N GLN A 130 4.43 -7.89 5.79
CA GLN A 130 4.11 -8.29 4.43
C GLN A 130 5.33 -8.99 3.85
N LYS A 131 5.19 -10.27 3.53
CA LYS A 131 6.30 -11.11 3.14
C LYS A 131 6.62 -10.90 1.66
N ASN A 132 7.87 -10.58 1.37
CA ASN A 132 8.32 -10.33 0.00
C ASN A 132 9.49 -11.21 -0.40
N SER A 133 10.21 -11.79 0.56
CA SER A 133 11.25 -12.77 0.27
C SER A 133 10.58 -14.05 -0.26
N ALA A 134 11.06 -14.54 -1.38
CA ALA A 134 10.33 -15.58 -2.10
C ALA A 134 11.27 -16.68 -2.56
N THR A 135 10.72 -17.89 -2.66
CA THR A 135 11.46 -19.00 -3.27
C THR A 135 11.66 -18.74 -4.76
N THR A 136 12.53 -19.54 -5.39
CA THR A 136 12.78 -19.40 -6.82
C THR A 136 11.46 -19.52 -7.61
N THR A 137 10.62 -20.49 -7.25
CA THR A 137 9.34 -20.66 -7.95
C THR A 137 8.44 -19.45 -7.76
N GLU A 138 8.33 -18.95 -6.52
CA GLU A 138 7.49 -17.80 -6.22
C GLU A 138 7.96 -16.55 -6.96
N THR A 139 9.27 -16.36 -7.10
CA THR A 139 9.78 -15.17 -7.79
C THR A 139 9.42 -15.15 -9.26
N ARG A 140 9.08 -16.31 -9.84
CA ARG A 140 8.78 -16.44 -11.25
C ARG A 140 7.32 -16.68 -11.59
N ASN A 141 6.49 -16.96 -10.58
CA ASN A 141 5.10 -17.35 -10.80
C ASN A 141 4.20 -16.55 -9.88
N TRP A 142 3.35 -15.72 -10.49
CA TRP A 142 2.50 -14.83 -9.71
C TRP A 142 1.52 -15.60 -8.82
N CYS A 143 0.94 -16.68 -9.35
CA CYS A 143 -0.02 -17.45 -8.56
C CYS A 143 0.62 -17.99 -7.30
N ASP A 144 1.82 -18.58 -7.42
CA ASP A 144 2.54 -19.09 -6.26
C ASP A 144 2.90 -17.98 -5.28
N PHE A 145 3.41 -16.85 -5.80
CA PHE A 145 3.77 -15.73 -4.95
C PHE A 145 2.53 -15.19 -4.22
N TYR A 146 1.49 -14.91 -5.00
CA TYR A 146 0.32 -14.25 -4.44
C TYR A 146 -0.39 -15.16 -3.44
N TYR A 147 -0.54 -16.44 -3.77
CA TYR A 147 -1.18 -17.35 -2.83
C TYR A 147 -0.36 -17.48 -1.55
N ASN A 148 0.94 -17.82 -1.68
CA ASN A 148 1.75 -18.13 -0.50
C ASN A 148 2.08 -16.88 0.32
N LYS A 149 2.47 -15.79 -0.34
CA LYS A 149 3.01 -14.62 0.35
C LYS A 149 1.94 -13.57 0.66
N ARG A 150 0.75 -13.75 0.15
CA ARG A 150 -0.34 -12.81 0.41
C ARG A 150 -1.51 -13.52 1.07
N LEU A 151 -2.22 -14.36 0.33
CA LEU A 151 -3.47 -14.93 0.85
C LEU A 151 -3.24 -15.91 1.99
N LEU A 152 -2.35 -16.87 1.79
CA LEU A 152 -2.12 -17.89 2.81
C LEU A 152 -1.53 -17.29 4.08
N TYR A 153 -0.61 -16.34 3.95
CA TYR A 153 -0.02 -15.70 5.12
C TYR A 153 -1.11 -15.03 5.97
N GLN A 154 -1.98 -14.26 5.34
CA GLN A 154 -3.05 -13.58 6.05
C GLN A 154 -4.05 -14.56 6.66
N TYR A 155 -4.37 -15.62 5.91
CA TYR A 155 -5.29 -16.63 6.42
C TYR A 155 -4.71 -17.33 7.65
N LYS A 156 -3.44 -17.74 7.59
CA LYS A 156 -2.79 -18.38 8.70
C LYS A 156 -2.73 -17.47 9.93
N LEU A 157 -2.47 -16.20 9.70
CA LEU A 157 -2.46 -15.23 10.79
C LEU A 157 -3.85 -15.12 11.42
N ALA A 158 -4.90 -15.04 10.60
CA ALA A 158 -6.26 -14.99 11.11
C ALA A 158 -6.60 -16.26 11.89
N GLU A 159 -6.15 -17.41 11.40
CA GLU A 159 -6.37 -18.67 12.07
C GLU A 159 -5.70 -18.69 13.45
N SER A 160 -4.44 -18.22 13.52
CA SER A 160 -3.71 -18.19 14.79
C SER A 160 -4.32 -17.18 15.76
N ASN A 161 -4.99 -16.15 15.25
CA ASN A 161 -5.68 -15.15 16.07
C ASN A 161 -7.08 -15.59 16.48
N GLY A 162 -7.51 -16.80 16.11
CA GLY A 162 -8.83 -17.29 16.47
C GLY A 162 -9.97 -16.64 15.71
N LEU A 163 -9.70 -16.13 14.52
CA LEU A 163 -10.70 -15.35 13.76
C LEU A 163 -11.32 -16.12 12.60
N VAL A 164 -10.96 -17.40 12.43
CA VAL A 164 -11.44 -18.20 11.29
C VAL A 164 -12.54 -19.15 11.76
N GLY A 165 -13.75 -18.95 11.26
CA GLY A 165 -14.84 -19.87 11.47
C GLY A 165 -14.92 -20.89 10.34
N ASN A 166 -15.90 -21.80 10.46
CA ASN A 166 -16.04 -22.90 9.50
C ASN A 166 -16.29 -22.44 8.07
N GLU A 167 -17.07 -21.37 7.91
CA GLU A 167 -17.36 -20.86 6.56
C GLU A 167 -16.10 -20.41 5.84
N LEU A 168 -15.28 -19.62 6.54
CA LEU A 168 -14.04 -19.13 5.95
C LEU A 168 -13.06 -20.26 5.73
N LYS A 169 -12.96 -21.17 6.69
CA LYS A 169 -12.05 -22.32 6.57
C LYS A 169 -12.39 -23.18 5.36
N ASN A 170 -13.67 -23.56 5.26
CA ASN A 170 -14.11 -24.43 4.17
C ASN A 170 -13.97 -23.74 2.83
N GLY A 171 -14.35 -22.46 2.78
CA GLY A 171 -14.23 -21.68 1.55
C GLY A 171 -12.77 -21.53 1.12
N PHE A 172 -11.88 -21.31 2.07
CA PHE A 172 -10.47 -21.12 1.74
C PHE A 172 -9.84 -22.39 1.20
N LEU A 173 -10.24 -23.56 1.72
CA LEU A 173 -9.75 -24.84 1.19
C LEU A 173 -10.14 -25.01 -0.28
N VAL A 174 -11.37 -24.67 -0.63
CA VAL A 174 -11.80 -24.78 -2.02
C VAL A 174 -11.10 -23.72 -2.88
N LEU A 175 -10.93 -22.52 -2.33
CA LEU A 175 -10.21 -21.45 -3.04
C LEU A 175 -8.79 -21.88 -3.38
N GLU A 176 -8.12 -22.51 -2.44
CA GLU A 176 -6.75 -22.99 -2.63
C GLU A 176 -6.67 -23.92 -3.84
N ALA A 177 -7.66 -24.80 -3.99
CA ALA A 177 -7.69 -25.74 -5.10
C ALA A 177 -7.95 -25.05 -6.44
N ARG A 178 -8.54 -23.86 -6.43
CA ARG A 178 -8.96 -23.18 -7.66
C ARG A 178 -8.15 -21.94 -7.99
N ILE A 179 -7.13 -21.61 -7.19
CA ILE A 179 -6.44 -20.33 -7.33
C ILE A 179 -5.77 -20.17 -8.72
N GLU A 180 -5.23 -21.24 -9.27
CA GLU A 180 -4.60 -21.18 -10.59
C GLU A 180 -5.63 -20.83 -11.66
N GLU A 181 -6.80 -21.45 -11.57
CA GLU A 181 -7.89 -21.19 -12.51
C GLU A 181 -8.37 -19.73 -12.39
N ILE A 182 -8.49 -19.24 -11.16
CA ILE A 182 -8.97 -17.87 -10.92
C ILE A 182 -8.00 -16.85 -11.52
N LEU A 183 -6.70 -17.08 -11.37
CA LEU A 183 -5.69 -16.13 -11.85
C LEU A 183 -5.30 -16.32 -13.31
N GLU A 184 -5.81 -17.35 -13.97
CA GLU A 184 -5.53 -17.58 -15.38
C GLU A 184 -5.92 -16.35 -16.20
N GLY A 185 -5.04 -15.97 -17.14
CA GLY A 185 -5.28 -14.81 -17.99
C GLY A 185 -4.68 -13.52 -17.49
N SER A 186 -4.15 -13.52 -16.26
CA SER A 186 -3.56 -12.31 -15.68
C SER A 186 -2.05 -12.21 -15.92
N GLU A 187 -1.46 -13.16 -16.64
CA GLU A 187 0.00 -13.28 -16.75
C GLU A 187 0.62 -12.00 -17.31
N GLU A 188 1.52 -11.42 -16.54
CA GLU A 188 2.25 -10.20 -16.89
C GLU A 188 3.60 -10.21 -16.17
N LYS A 189 4.49 -9.35 -16.61
CA LYS A 189 5.75 -9.13 -15.89
C LYS A 189 5.47 -8.54 -14.51
N PRO A 190 6.34 -8.82 -13.53
CA PRO A 190 6.22 -8.12 -12.25
C PRO A 190 6.41 -6.62 -12.43
N THR A 191 5.55 -5.82 -11.83
CA THR A 191 5.67 -4.37 -11.88
C THR A 191 5.60 -3.78 -10.47
N LEU A 192 6.16 -2.59 -10.32
CA LEU A 192 6.19 -1.92 -9.02
C LEU A 192 4.79 -1.49 -8.62
N LEU A 193 4.34 -1.94 -7.47
CA LEU A 193 3.03 -1.61 -6.93
C LEU A 193 3.17 -0.68 -5.73
N HIS A 194 2.15 0.15 -5.52
CA HIS A 194 2.00 0.85 -4.25
C HIS A 194 1.76 -0.13 -3.12
N GLY A 195 0.91 -1.12 -3.35
CA GLY A 195 0.66 -2.21 -2.41
C GLY A 195 -0.51 -2.00 -1.47
N ASP A 196 -0.98 -0.76 -1.31
CA ASP A 196 -2.10 -0.47 -0.40
C ASP A 196 -2.83 0.78 -0.89
N LEU A 197 -3.23 0.77 -2.16
CA LEU A 197 -3.72 1.99 -2.83
C LEU A 197 -5.23 2.14 -2.70
N TRP A 198 -5.65 2.73 -1.58
CA TRP A 198 -7.04 3.13 -1.40
C TRP A 198 -7.08 4.66 -1.30
N SER A 199 -8.29 5.24 -1.23
CA SER A 199 -8.44 6.69 -1.31
C SER A 199 -7.79 7.44 -0.15
N GLY A 200 -7.52 6.76 0.96
CA GLY A 200 -6.80 7.36 2.09
C GLY A 200 -5.29 7.42 1.91
N ASN A 201 -4.76 6.81 0.83
CA ASN A 201 -3.32 6.75 0.64
C ASN A 201 -2.85 7.52 -0.59
N PHE A 202 -3.63 8.50 -1.01
CA PHE A 202 -3.11 9.53 -1.92
C PHE A 202 -3.57 10.90 -1.45
N LEU A 203 -2.82 11.90 -1.86
CA LEU A 203 -3.15 13.30 -1.62
C LEU A 203 -3.19 14.03 -2.96
N CYS A 204 -3.91 15.13 -2.99
CA CYS A 204 -3.85 16.11 -4.08
C CYS A 204 -2.96 17.24 -3.61
N ASP A 205 -1.83 17.49 -4.30
CA ASP A 205 -0.95 18.55 -3.86
C ASP A 205 -1.47 19.92 -4.29
N LYS A 206 -0.74 20.97 -3.93
CA LYS A 206 -1.19 22.34 -4.18
C LYS A 206 -1.32 22.67 -5.67
N ASP A 207 -0.65 21.89 -6.52
CA ASP A 207 -0.69 22.07 -7.98
C ASP A 207 -1.62 21.07 -8.65
N SER A 208 -2.46 20.41 -7.87
CA SER A 208 -3.43 19.42 -8.34
C SER A 208 -2.77 18.19 -8.95
N ASN A 209 -1.62 17.78 -8.41
CA ASN A 209 -0.99 16.54 -8.83
C ASN A 209 -1.22 15.46 -7.78
N PRO A 210 -1.38 14.19 -8.20
CA PRO A 210 -1.50 13.11 -7.23
C PRO A 210 -0.18 12.83 -6.55
N CYS A 211 -0.25 12.53 -5.26
CA CYS A 211 0.92 12.21 -4.45
C CYS A 211 0.56 10.96 -3.64
N LEU A 212 1.31 9.88 -3.80
CA LEU A 212 1.06 8.64 -3.06
C LEU A 212 1.73 8.69 -1.71
N ILE A 213 1.08 8.10 -0.70
CA ILE A 213 1.62 8.03 0.65
C ILE A 213 1.38 6.63 1.22
N ASP A 214 2.09 6.30 2.27
CA ASP A 214 1.94 5.07 3.06
C ASP A 214 1.99 3.81 2.20
N PRO A 215 3.01 3.64 1.36
CA PRO A 215 3.06 2.47 0.48
C PRO A 215 3.49 1.20 1.22
N ALA A 216 3.13 0.07 0.62
CA ALA A 216 3.56 -1.26 1.04
C ALA A 216 4.10 -1.96 -0.20
N VAL A 217 5.23 -1.46 -0.72
CA VAL A 217 5.68 -1.77 -2.08
C VAL A 217 6.13 -3.21 -2.25
N TYR A 218 5.94 -3.73 -3.43
CA TYR A 218 6.55 -4.94 -3.94
C TYR A 218 6.32 -4.97 -5.44
N TYR A 219 7.00 -5.90 -6.11
CA TYR A 219 6.78 -6.13 -7.52
C TYR A 219 5.78 -7.26 -7.67
N GLY A 220 4.67 -6.97 -8.34
CA GLY A 220 3.56 -7.91 -8.50
C GLY A 220 2.76 -7.60 -9.74
N HIS A 221 1.57 -8.21 -9.84
CA HIS A 221 0.66 -7.88 -10.92
C HIS A 221 -0.14 -6.63 -10.55
N ARG A 222 -0.23 -5.69 -11.49
CA ARG A 222 -0.86 -4.40 -11.30
C ARG A 222 -2.35 -4.47 -10.95
N GLU A 223 -2.97 -5.60 -11.29
CA GLU A 223 -4.37 -5.81 -10.93
C GLU A 223 -4.59 -5.69 -9.42
N ALA A 224 -3.59 -6.06 -8.63
CA ALA A 224 -3.70 -5.98 -7.16
C ALA A 224 -3.88 -4.53 -6.69
N ASP A 225 -3.11 -3.59 -7.28
CA ASP A 225 -3.29 -2.18 -6.93
C ASP A 225 -4.65 -1.66 -7.38
N LEU A 226 -5.05 -1.99 -8.61
CA LEU A 226 -6.31 -1.46 -9.14
C LEU A 226 -7.51 -2.00 -8.39
N ALA A 227 -7.48 -3.27 -7.99
CA ALA A 227 -8.57 -3.82 -7.19
C ALA A 227 -8.71 -3.05 -5.87
N MET A 228 -7.59 -2.74 -5.22
CA MET A 228 -7.65 -2.04 -3.93
C MET A 228 -8.29 -0.66 -4.05
N THR A 229 -8.10 0.03 -5.19
CA THR A 229 -8.73 1.35 -5.37
C THR A 229 -10.25 1.27 -5.26
N LYS A 230 -10.84 0.09 -5.47
CA LYS A 230 -12.29 -0.06 -5.47
C LYS A 230 -12.87 -0.44 -4.11
N LEU A 231 -12.03 -0.84 -3.16
CA LEU A 231 -12.54 -1.35 -1.89
C LEU A 231 -13.33 -0.30 -1.11
N PHE A 232 -12.82 0.92 -1.06
CA PHE A 232 -13.45 2.01 -0.31
C PHE A 232 -13.93 3.14 -1.22
N GLY A 233 -13.78 3.00 -2.53
CA GLY A 233 -14.18 4.05 -3.47
C GLY A 233 -13.22 5.23 -3.46
N GLY A 234 -13.68 6.34 -4.05
CA GLY A 234 -12.93 7.59 -4.03
C GLY A 234 -12.08 7.85 -5.26
N PHE A 235 -12.12 6.97 -6.26
CA PHE A 235 -11.44 7.16 -7.54
C PHE A 235 -12.51 7.32 -8.62
N SER A 236 -12.40 8.36 -9.41
CA SER A 236 -13.44 8.66 -10.41
C SER A 236 -13.28 7.77 -11.65
N ASP A 237 -14.32 7.76 -12.48
CA ASP A 237 -14.27 7.03 -13.74
C ASP A 237 -13.12 7.50 -14.63
N ASP A 238 -12.77 8.79 -14.56
CA ASP A 238 -11.65 9.32 -15.35
C ASP A 238 -10.33 8.62 -15.02
N PHE A 239 -10.14 8.28 -13.74
CA PHE A 239 -8.96 7.54 -13.31
C PHE A 239 -8.86 6.20 -14.04
N TYR A 240 -9.95 5.43 -14.02
CA TYR A 240 -9.95 4.11 -14.66
C TYR A 240 -9.86 4.21 -16.17
N SER A 241 -10.53 5.19 -16.76
CA SER A 241 -10.49 5.35 -18.21
C SER A 241 -9.10 5.72 -18.70
N SER A 242 -8.45 6.67 -18.02
CA SER A 242 -7.11 7.10 -18.43
C SER A 242 -6.09 5.99 -18.20
N TYR A 243 -6.23 5.24 -17.10
CA TYR A 243 -5.36 4.10 -16.86
C TYR A 243 -5.50 3.08 -17.96
N GLN A 244 -6.74 2.73 -18.31
CA GLN A 244 -7.02 1.73 -19.33
C GLN A 244 -6.48 2.14 -20.70
N ARG A 245 -6.60 3.42 -21.05
CA ARG A 245 -6.05 3.91 -22.31
C ARG A 245 -4.53 3.79 -22.34
N GLU A 246 -3.89 4.09 -21.21
CA GLU A 246 -2.43 4.10 -21.13
C GLU A 246 -1.86 2.70 -21.07
N MET A 247 -2.53 1.78 -20.39
CA MET A 247 -2.02 0.43 -20.15
C MET A 247 -3.20 -0.53 -19.99
N PRO A 248 -3.80 -0.98 -21.11
CA PRO A 248 -5.01 -1.81 -21.04
C PRO A 248 -4.83 -3.05 -20.17
N LEU A 249 -5.83 -3.32 -19.36
CA LEU A 249 -5.83 -4.47 -18.45
C LEU A 249 -6.12 -5.76 -19.21
N PRO A 250 -5.55 -6.89 -18.76
CA PRO A 250 -5.92 -8.19 -19.34
C PRO A 250 -7.40 -8.46 -19.17
N GLN A 251 -7.96 -9.15 -20.14
CA GLN A 251 -9.36 -9.58 -20.07
C GLN A 251 -9.58 -10.43 -18.82
N GLY A 252 -10.71 -10.25 -18.17
CA GLY A 252 -11.06 -11.02 -16.98
C GLY A 252 -10.72 -10.33 -15.67
N PHE A 253 -10.21 -9.12 -15.70
CA PHE A 253 -9.90 -8.40 -14.47
C PHE A 253 -11.12 -8.32 -13.55
N ASP A 254 -12.30 -8.06 -14.10
CA ASP A 254 -13.52 -7.95 -13.28
C ASP A 254 -13.74 -9.22 -12.44
N TYR A 255 -13.50 -10.38 -13.04
CA TYR A 255 -13.65 -11.65 -12.34
C TYR A 255 -12.58 -11.80 -11.26
N ARG A 256 -11.37 -11.31 -11.50
CA ARG A 256 -10.25 -11.49 -10.57
C ARG A 256 -10.20 -10.45 -9.46
N GLU A 257 -10.99 -9.39 -9.53
CA GLU A 257 -10.94 -8.34 -8.50
C GLU A 257 -11.06 -8.89 -7.09
N ASN A 258 -12.00 -9.81 -6.88
CA ASN A 258 -12.28 -10.28 -5.52
C ASN A 258 -11.11 -11.04 -4.91
N ILE A 259 -10.30 -11.73 -5.72
CA ILE A 259 -9.16 -12.45 -5.16
C ILE A 259 -8.13 -11.45 -4.60
N TYR A 260 -8.00 -10.29 -5.24
CA TYR A 260 -7.08 -9.26 -4.75
C TYR A 260 -7.65 -8.51 -3.56
N LEU A 261 -8.95 -8.23 -3.56
CA LEU A 261 -9.58 -7.59 -2.41
C LEU A 261 -9.51 -8.48 -1.18
N LEU A 262 -9.54 -9.78 -1.37
CA LEU A 262 -9.48 -10.72 -0.23
C LEU A 262 -8.24 -10.51 0.62
N TYR A 263 -7.08 -10.25 0.01
CA TYR A 263 -5.88 -9.99 0.79
C TYR A 263 -6.10 -8.82 1.76
N HIS A 264 -6.65 -7.73 1.24
CA HIS A 264 -6.85 -6.53 2.06
C HIS A 264 -7.92 -6.73 3.13
N VAL A 265 -8.97 -7.47 2.80
CA VAL A 265 -10.03 -7.73 3.77
C VAL A 265 -9.53 -8.67 4.86
N LEU A 266 -8.72 -9.68 4.51
CA LEU A 266 -8.10 -10.53 5.52
C LEU A 266 -7.16 -9.71 6.42
N ASN A 267 -6.42 -8.78 5.85
CA ASN A 267 -5.57 -7.91 6.65
C ASN A 267 -6.42 -7.06 7.61
N HIS A 268 -7.54 -6.52 7.15
CA HIS A 268 -8.43 -5.75 8.02
C HIS A 268 -9.03 -6.64 9.10
N LEU A 269 -9.37 -7.88 8.77
CA LEU A 269 -9.83 -8.84 9.77
C LEU A 269 -8.77 -9.01 10.86
N ASN A 270 -7.51 -9.19 10.46
CA ASN A 270 -6.42 -9.36 11.42
C ASN A 270 -6.16 -8.11 12.25
N LEU A 271 -6.28 -6.93 11.64
CA LEU A 271 -5.99 -5.67 12.34
C LEU A 271 -7.16 -5.21 13.20
N PHE A 272 -8.39 -5.39 12.75
CA PHE A 272 -9.55 -4.73 13.35
C PHE A 272 -10.62 -5.68 13.85
N GLY A 273 -10.56 -6.96 13.52
CA GLY A 273 -11.43 -7.95 14.12
C GLY A 273 -12.64 -8.32 13.29
N ASN A 274 -13.61 -8.94 13.94
CA ASN A 274 -14.70 -9.67 13.31
C ASN A 274 -15.63 -8.83 12.43
N SER A 275 -15.55 -7.51 12.49
CA SER A 275 -16.39 -6.69 11.62
C SER A 275 -16.08 -6.93 10.14
N TYR A 276 -14.91 -7.50 9.83
CA TYR A 276 -14.54 -7.80 8.45
C TYR A 276 -14.75 -9.28 8.07
N TYR A 277 -15.23 -10.08 8.99
CA TYR A 277 -15.33 -11.52 8.75
C TYR A 277 -16.31 -11.87 7.62
N GLU A 278 -17.50 -11.30 7.66
CA GLU A 278 -18.50 -11.62 6.65
C GLU A 278 -18.08 -11.16 5.26
N GLN A 279 -17.37 -10.04 5.18
CA GLN A 279 -16.87 -9.58 3.90
C GLN A 279 -15.82 -10.57 3.35
N ALA A 280 -14.93 -11.07 4.21
CA ALA A 280 -13.96 -12.08 3.79
C ALA A 280 -14.66 -13.34 3.26
N VAL A 281 -15.67 -13.81 3.98
CA VAL A 281 -16.44 -14.98 3.56
C VAL A 281 -17.09 -14.72 2.20
N ARG A 282 -17.71 -13.55 2.04
CA ARG A 282 -18.40 -13.23 0.79
C ARG A 282 -17.43 -13.22 -0.40
N LEU A 283 -16.23 -12.67 -0.21
CA LEU A 283 -15.24 -12.62 -1.29
C LEU A 283 -14.78 -14.03 -1.68
N VAL A 284 -14.50 -14.87 -0.69
CA VAL A 284 -14.08 -16.24 -0.96
C VAL A 284 -15.18 -16.99 -1.70
N TRP A 285 -16.41 -16.91 -1.19
CA TRP A 285 -17.52 -17.69 -1.75
C TRP A 285 -17.97 -17.16 -3.12
N SER A 286 -17.52 -15.97 -3.51
CA SER A 286 -17.85 -15.46 -4.86
C SER A 286 -17.25 -16.34 -5.96
N TYR A 287 -16.28 -17.17 -5.65
CA TYR A 287 -15.63 -18.09 -6.60
C TYR A 287 -16.13 -19.52 -6.49
N LEU A 288 -17.01 -19.81 -5.54
CA LEU A 288 -17.35 -21.18 -5.20
C LEU A 288 -18.78 -21.52 -5.62
N HIS A 289 -18.99 -21.74 -6.93
CA HIS A 289 -20.31 -22.12 -7.46
C HIS A 289 -20.27 -23.50 -8.05
#